data_e7f90cf987e424bb974e6dcd6eb74ee9
#
_entry.id   e7f90cf987e424bb974e6dcd6eb74ee9
#
_cell.length_a   1.000
_cell.length_b   1.000
_cell.length_c   1.000
_cell.angle_alpha   90.00
_cell.angle_beta   90.00
_cell.angle_gamma   90.00
#
_symmetry.space_group_name_H-M   'P 1'
#
loop_
_entity.id
_entity.type
_entity.pdbx_description
1 polymer ?
#
loop_
_entity_poly.entity_id
_entity_poly.type
_entity_poly.pdbx_seq_one_letter_code
_entity_poly.pdbx_strand_id
1 'polypeptide(L)'
;MKERKNMKKLNNNQNGFTLIELIMVMIILGVLAAVAIPRYMDTIENAEEAAEDAVISNIEAALENHAIHRLVSDGRAIWPDNPFDALKQAPQSYTEDGTNADSDQEWTFVDGNPAYITHQRSDNSRFKWEYYKGINSGTDADTTGYLNGRESLTNE
;
A
#
# COMPACT_ATOMS: atom_id res chain seq x y z
N MET A 1 -52.90 61.82 -18.02
CA MET A 1 -52.05 60.95 -18.88
C MET A 1 -51.48 59.84 -18.01
N LYS A 2 -52.04 58.60 -18.10
CA LYS A 2 -51.55 57.43 -17.33
C LYS A 2 -50.75 56.54 -18.29
N GLU A 3 -49.44 56.52 -18.13
CA GLU A 3 -48.57 55.56 -18.84
C GLU A 3 -48.80 54.15 -18.29
N ARG A 4 -49.22 53.24 -19.16
CA ARG A 4 -49.31 51.81 -18.89
C ARG A 4 -47.96 51.20 -19.12
N LYS A 5 -47.27 50.85 -18.03
CA LYS A 5 -46.00 50.11 -18.03
C LYS A 5 -46.29 48.67 -18.54
N ASN A 6 -45.85 48.37 -19.75
CA ASN A 6 -45.91 47.02 -20.33
C ASN A 6 -44.92 46.12 -19.55
N MET A 7 -45.42 45.29 -18.64
CA MET A 7 -44.64 44.22 -18.04
C MET A 7 -44.49 43.08 -19.03
N LYS A 8 -43.29 42.91 -19.57
CA LYS A 8 -42.89 41.80 -20.41
C LYS A 8 -42.95 40.51 -19.55
N LYS A 9 -43.93 39.63 -19.83
CA LYS A 9 -43.98 38.28 -19.23
C LYS A 9 -42.73 37.52 -19.66
N LEU A 10 -41.83 37.27 -18.75
CA LEU A 10 -40.71 36.32 -18.93
C LEU A 10 -41.34 34.91 -18.99
N ASN A 11 -41.37 34.34 -20.17
CA ASN A 11 -41.81 32.96 -20.40
C ASN A 11 -40.69 32.04 -19.86
N ASN A 12 -40.83 31.59 -18.61
CA ASN A 12 -39.94 30.66 -17.98
C ASN A 12 -40.31 29.26 -18.51
N ASN A 13 -39.72 28.85 -19.64
CA ASN A 13 -39.79 27.47 -20.13
C ASN A 13 -38.99 26.57 -19.16
N GLN A 14 -39.58 26.17 -18.08
CA GLN A 14 -39.06 25.13 -17.20
C GLN A 14 -39.37 23.76 -17.83
N ASN A 15 -38.51 23.30 -18.72
CA ASN A 15 -38.54 21.92 -19.19
C ASN A 15 -38.02 21.04 -18.06
N GLY A 16 -38.90 20.39 -17.33
CA GLY A 16 -38.55 19.37 -16.34
C GLY A 16 -38.14 18.06 -17.04
N PHE A 17 -37.24 17.29 -16.42
CA PHE A 17 -36.93 15.96 -16.87
C PHE A 17 -38.15 15.03 -16.77
N THR A 18 -38.28 14.15 -17.74
CA THR A 18 -39.30 13.10 -17.69
C THR A 18 -38.81 11.93 -16.80
N LEU A 19 -39.74 11.21 -16.19
CA LEU A 19 -39.44 10.06 -15.36
C LEU A 19 -38.70 8.98 -16.17
N ILE A 20 -39.05 8.82 -17.45
CA ILE A 20 -38.40 7.84 -18.33
C ILE A 20 -36.93 8.20 -18.62
N GLU A 21 -36.58 9.48 -18.81
CA GLU A 21 -35.21 9.93 -19.00
C GLU A 21 -34.36 9.62 -17.77
N LEU A 22 -34.91 9.83 -16.56
CA LEU A 22 -34.21 9.50 -15.32
C LEU A 22 -33.93 7.99 -15.20
N ILE A 23 -34.92 7.15 -15.50
CA ILE A 23 -34.79 5.69 -15.46
C ILE A 23 -33.77 5.21 -16.50
N MET A 24 -33.77 5.74 -17.71
CA MET A 24 -32.83 5.37 -18.75
C MET A 24 -31.37 5.71 -18.35
N VAL A 25 -31.16 6.89 -17.75
CA VAL A 25 -29.83 7.30 -17.26
C VAL A 25 -29.37 6.36 -16.14
N MET A 26 -30.23 5.99 -15.19
CA MET A 26 -29.91 5.07 -14.11
C MET A 26 -29.51 3.68 -14.65
N ILE A 27 -30.21 3.17 -15.65
CA ILE A 27 -29.88 1.88 -16.29
C ILE A 27 -28.50 1.96 -16.97
N ILE A 28 -28.24 3.00 -17.75
CA ILE A 28 -26.97 3.17 -18.45
C ILE A 28 -25.81 3.28 -17.43
N LEU A 29 -25.97 4.09 -16.38
CA LEU A 29 -24.97 4.24 -15.33
C LEU A 29 -24.73 2.91 -14.59
N GLY A 30 -25.80 2.14 -14.33
CA GLY A 30 -25.69 0.83 -13.70
C GLY A 30 -24.87 -0.16 -14.52
N VAL A 31 -25.08 -0.22 -15.84
CA VAL A 31 -24.33 -1.08 -16.75
C VAL A 31 -22.86 -0.64 -16.82
N LEU A 32 -22.60 0.66 -16.92
CA LEU A 32 -21.22 1.19 -16.95
C LEU A 32 -20.50 0.92 -15.63
N ALA A 33 -21.16 1.11 -14.49
CA ALA A 33 -20.59 0.85 -13.17
C ALA A 33 -20.24 -0.64 -13.00
N ALA A 34 -21.10 -1.56 -13.46
CA ALA A 34 -20.86 -3.00 -13.37
C ALA A 34 -19.57 -3.45 -14.07
N VAL A 35 -19.15 -2.76 -15.13
CA VAL A 35 -17.90 -3.05 -15.86
C VAL A 35 -16.71 -2.28 -15.28
N ALA A 36 -16.94 -1.04 -14.81
CA ALA A 36 -15.86 -0.16 -14.35
C ALA A 36 -15.32 -0.57 -12.97
N ILE A 37 -16.18 -1.00 -12.04
CA ILE A 37 -15.79 -1.30 -10.66
C ILE A 37 -14.75 -2.44 -10.60
N PRO A 38 -14.93 -3.62 -11.22
CA PRO A 38 -13.93 -4.68 -11.16
C PRO A 38 -12.55 -4.23 -11.68
N ARG A 39 -12.53 -3.55 -12.83
CA ARG A 39 -11.27 -3.05 -13.41
C ARG A 39 -10.56 -2.03 -12.53
N TYR A 40 -11.32 -1.24 -11.79
CA TYR A 40 -10.76 -0.27 -10.84
C TYR A 40 -10.12 -0.98 -9.64
N MET A 41 -10.76 -2.04 -9.13
CA MET A 41 -10.22 -2.85 -8.04
C MET A 41 -8.91 -3.53 -8.43
N ASP A 42 -8.85 -4.15 -9.64
CA ASP A 42 -7.59 -4.74 -10.16
C ASP A 42 -6.46 -3.69 -10.25
N THR A 43 -6.80 -2.45 -10.58
CA THR A 43 -5.80 -1.36 -10.68
C THR A 43 -5.28 -0.97 -9.30
N ILE A 44 -6.14 -0.93 -8.28
CA ILE A 44 -5.73 -0.65 -6.89
C ILE A 44 -4.79 -1.77 -6.39
N GLU A 45 -5.17 -3.03 -6.57
CA GLU A 45 -4.36 -4.17 -6.16
C GLU A 45 -2.96 -4.14 -6.77
N ASN A 46 -2.87 -3.91 -8.09
CA ASN A 46 -1.57 -3.79 -8.77
C ASN A 46 -0.75 -2.59 -8.26
N ALA A 47 -1.40 -1.49 -7.89
CA ALA A 47 -0.71 -0.30 -7.36
C ALA A 47 -0.19 -0.55 -5.93
N GLU A 48 -0.97 -1.22 -5.08
CA GLU A 48 -0.54 -1.62 -3.74
C GLU A 48 0.63 -2.62 -3.82
N GLU A 49 0.55 -3.60 -4.71
CA GLU A 49 1.64 -4.55 -4.96
C GLU A 49 2.95 -3.84 -5.38
N ALA A 50 2.86 -2.92 -6.33
CA ALA A 50 4.03 -2.17 -6.77
C ALA A 50 4.60 -1.27 -5.65
N ALA A 51 3.76 -0.72 -4.78
CA ALA A 51 4.18 0.05 -3.63
C ALA A 51 4.89 -0.82 -2.58
N GLU A 52 4.37 -2.02 -2.31
CA GLU A 52 5.01 -3.02 -1.45
C GLU A 52 6.40 -3.40 -1.97
N ASP A 53 6.48 -3.76 -3.26
CA ASP A 53 7.74 -4.14 -3.90
C ASP A 53 8.79 -3.02 -3.83
N ALA A 54 8.36 -1.75 -3.95
CA ALA A 54 9.25 -0.61 -3.81
C ALA A 54 9.77 -0.45 -2.37
N VAL A 55 8.93 -0.67 -1.36
CA VAL A 55 9.35 -0.63 0.05
C VAL A 55 10.33 -1.76 0.35
N ILE A 56 10.03 -2.98 -0.06
CA ILE A 56 10.88 -4.15 0.15
C ILE A 56 12.23 -3.98 -0.53
N SER A 57 12.25 -3.57 -1.80
CA SER A 57 13.51 -3.30 -2.52
C SER A 57 14.35 -2.21 -1.84
N ASN A 58 13.71 -1.19 -1.25
CA ASN A 58 14.41 -0.15 -0.50
C ASN A 58 15.02 -0.72 0.81
N ILE A 59 14.31 -1.61 1.49
CA ILE A 59 14.82 -2.29 2.69
C ILE A 59 16.03 -3.17 2.31
N GLU A 60 15.94 -3.97 1.25
CA GLU A 60 17.04 -4.81 0.78
C GLU A 60 18.29 -4.00 0.46
N ALA A 61 18.13 -2.90 -0.28
CA ALA A 61 19.24 -2.00 -0.58
C ALA A 61 19.82 -1.35 0.70
N ALA A 62 18.97 -1.02 1.68
CA ALA A 62 19.43 -0.47 2.95
C ALA A 62 20.18 -1.50 3.81
N LEU A 63 19.71 -2.75 3.82
CA LEU A 63 20.39 -3.86 4.51
C LEU A 63 21.80 -4.09 3.94
N GLU A 64 21.94 -4.11 2.61
CA GLU A 64 23.24 -4.24 1.95
C GLU A 64 24.16 -3.07 2.30
N ASN A 65 23.69 -1.84 2.20
CA ASN A 65 24.45 -0.65 2.57
C ASN A 65 24.86 -0.66 4.05
N HIS A 66 23.95 -1.09 4.95
CA HIS A 66 24.24 -1.21 6.37
C HIS A 66 25.36 -2.24 6.61
N ALA A 67 25.27 -3.41 6.00
CA ALA A 67 26.28 -4.46 6.11
C ALA A 67 27.66 -4.01 5.59
N ILE A 68 27.71 -3.32 4.45
CA ILE A 68 28.96 -2.75 3.88
C ILE A 68 29.53 -1.68 4.82
N HIS A 69 28.69 -0.80 5.35
CA HIS A 69 29.15 0.24 6.29
C HIS A 69 29.77 -0.37 7.55
N ARG A 70 29.13 -1.41 8.11
CA ARG A 70 29.63 -2.14 9.27
C ARG A 70 30.92 -2.91 8.94
N LEU A 71 31.03 -3.46 7.73
CA LEU A 71 32.27 -4.10 7.28
C LEU A 71 33.46 -3.12 7.25
N VAL A 72 33.21 -1.89 6.81
CA VAL A 72 34.29 -0.87 6.74
C VAL A 72 34.65 -0.34 8.14
N SER A 73 33.66 -0.13 9.03
CA SER A 73 33.87 0.44 10.36
C SER A 73 34.39 -0.60 11.38
N ASP A 74 33.82 -1.80 11.36
CA ASP A 74 34.01 -2.82 12.41
C ASP A 74 34.79 -4.05 11.91
N GLY A 75 35.10 -4.08 10.61
CA GLY A 75 35.80 -5.22 9.98
C GLY A 75 34.92 -6.46 9.75
N ARG A 76 33.60 -6.34 9.97
CA ARG A 76 32.61 -7.41 9.76
C ARG A 76 31.31 -6.85 9.19
N ALA A 77 30.73 -7.60 8.26
CA ALA A 77 29.36 -7.32 7.84
C ALA A 77 28.38 -7.72 8.97
N ILE A 78 27.53 -6.81 9.38
CA ILE A 78 26.53 -7.03 10.44
C ILE A 78 25.18 -6.51 9.91
N TRP A 79 24.15 -7.31 10.06
CA TRP A 79 22.78 -6.95 9.72
C TRP A 79 21.99 -6.64 11.00
N PRO A 80 21.07 -5.68 10.98
CA PRO A 80 20.24 -5.32 12.14
C PRO A 80 19.28 -6.46 12.52
N ASP A 81 18.79 -6.47 13.74
CA ASP A 81 17.74 -7.39 14.17
C ASP A 81 16.41 -7.06 13.51
N ASN A 82 16.06 -5.79 13.45
CA ASN A 82 14.92 -5.28 12.71
C ASN A 82 15.40 -4.67 11.37
N PRO A 83 14.93 -5.18 10.21
CA PRO A 83 15.36 -4.68 8.90
C PRO A 83 15.02 -3.21 8.65
N PHE A 84 13.99 -2.65 9.32
CA PHE A 84 13.67 -1.23 9.22
C PHE A 84 14.74 -0.32 9.84
N ASP A 85 15.57 -0.81 10.76
CA ASP A 85 16.68 -0.05 11.35
C ASP A 85 17.81 0.27 10.36
N ALA A 86 17.86 -0.45 9.24
CA ALA A 86 18.78 -0.14 8.15
C ALA A 86 18.35 1.10 7.35
N LEU A 87 17.09 1.48 7.40
CA LEU A 87 16.54 2.61 6.66
C LEU A 87 16.90 3.93 7.35
N LYS A 88 17.17 4.97 6.55
CA LYS A 88 17.30 6.34 7.08
C LYS A 88 15.96 6.90 7.60
N GLN A 89 14.87 6.44 7.03
CA GLN A 89 13.52 6.80 7.41
C GLN A 89 12.61 5.59 7.15
N ALA A 90 11.89 5.16 8.18
CA ALA A 90 10.90 4.11 8.05
C ALA A 90 9.76 4.53 7.11
N PRO A 91 9.05 3.57 6.48
CA PRO A 91 7.86 3.85 5.70
C PRO A 91 6.83 4.62 6.51
N GLN A 92 5.99 5.40 5.82
CA GLN A 92 4.82 5.99 6.46
C GLN A 92 3.93 4.86 6.99
N SER A 93 3.36 5.02 8.16
CA SER A 93 2.55 4.00 8.85
C SER A 93 3.33 2.76 9.34
N TYR A 94 4.65 2.86 9.50
CA TYR A 94 5.41 1.84 10.21
C TYR A 94 5.15 1.94 11.72
N THR A 95 4.77 0.83 12.32
CA THR A 95 4.55 0.67 13.76
C THR A 95 5.48 -0.39 14.34
N GLU A 96 6.18 -0.05 15.42
CA GLU A 96 7.11 -0.96 16.09
C GLU A 96 6.44 -1.53 17.34
N ASP A 97 5.45 -2.40 17.16
CA ASP A 97 4.71 -3.04 18.25
C ASP A 97 4.96 -4.55 18.37
N GLY A 98 5.66 -5.14 17.40
CA GLY A 98 6.01 -6.56 17.38
C GLY A 98 4.82 -7.48 17.07
N THR A 99 3.72 -6.94 16.58
CA THR A 99 2.53 -7.68 16.14
C THR A 99 2.35 -7.62 14.64
N ASN A 100 1.41 -8.41 14.10
CA ASN A 100 1.04 -8.33 12.70
C ASN A 100 0.32 -7.01 12.42
N ALA A 101 0.57 -6.42 11.25
CA ALA A 101 -0.15 -5.25 10.79
C ALA A 101 -1.67 -5.49 10.87
N ASP A 102 -2.42 -4.58 11.49
CA ASP A 102 -3.86 -4.70 11.73
C ASP A 102 -4.67 -3.48 11.28
N SER A 103 -3.98 -2.48 10.77
CA SER A 103 -4.55 -1.23 10.24
C SER A 103 -4.20 -1.04 8.77
N ASP A 104 -5.07 -0.35 8.02
CA ASP A 104 -4.86 -0.10 6.59
C ASP A 104 -3.51 0.57 6.30
N GLN A 105 -2.76 0.01 5.37
CA GLN A 105 -1.44 0.48 4.92
C GLN A 105 -0.35 0.41 6.01
N GLU A 106 -0.60 -0.28 7.10
CA GLU A 106 0.37 -0.43 8.18
C GLU A 106 1.48 -1.41 7.82
N TRP A 107 2.70 -1.05 8.23
CA TRP A 107 3.88 -1.89 8.19
C TRP A 107 4.33 -2.22 9.60
N THR A 108 4.62 -3.49 9.88
CA THR A 108 5.17 -3.91 11.18
C THR A 108 6.29 -4.92 10.99
N PHE A 109 7.09 -5.09 12.03
CA PHE A 109 8.08 -6.15 12.11
C PHE A 109 7.77 -7.05 13.30
N VAL A 110 7.69 -8.34 13.04
CA VAL A 110 7.44 -9.36 14.07
C VAL A 110 8.73 -10.15 14.28
N ASP A 111 9.28 -10.06 15.48
CA ASP A 111 10.43 -10.85 15.88
C ASP A 111 10.02 -12.31 16.08
N GLY A 112 10.85 -13.22 15.62
CA GLY A 112 10.54 -14.65 15.66
C GLY A 112 11.60 -15.51 14.97
N ASN A 113 11.26 -16.76 14.72
CA ASN A 113 12.12 -17.68 13.97
C ASN A 113 11.30 -18.48 12.94
N PRO A 114 11.23 -18.02 11.68
CA PRO A 114 11.86 -16.80 11.16
C PRO A 114 11.16 -15.52 11.64
N ALA A 115 11.89 -14.41 11.72
CA ALA A 115 11.35 -13.07 11.87
C ALA A 115 10.76 -12.61 10.52
N TYR A 116 9.79 -11.69 10.53
CA TYR A 116 9.15 -11.27 9.29
C TYR A 116 8.59 -9.85 9.37
N ILE A 117 8.50 -9.22 8.20
CA ILE A 117 7.79 -7.97 7.99
C ILE A 117 6.34 -8.29 7.63
N THR A 118 5.38 -7.52 8.10
CA THR A 118 3.98 -7.60 7.62
C THR A 118 3.48 -6.26 7.11
N HIS A 119 2.55 -6.33 6.18
CA HIS A 119 1.83 -5.18 5.64
C HIS A 119 0.36 -5.54 5.43
N GLN A 120 -0.54 -4.63 5.83
CA GLN A 120 -1.98 -4.75 5.58
C GLN A 120 -2.41 -3.77 4.49
N ARG A 121 -3.07 -4.28 3.45
CA ARG A 121 -3.67 -3.48 2.38
C ARG A 121 -5.03 -2.91 2.78
N SER A 122 -5.54 -1.98 1.98
CA SER A 122 -6.85 -1.33 2.19
C SER A 122 -8.04 -2.29 2.15
N ASP A 123 -7.89 -3.47 1.57
CA ASP A 123 -8.92 -4.52 1.50
C ASP A 123 -8.87 -5.51 2.68
N ASN A 124 -8.03 -5.22 3.69
CA ASN A 124 -7.69 -6.07 4.84
C ASN A 124 -6.91 -7.34 4.49
N SER A 125 -6.45 -7.53 3.25
CA SER A 125 -5.48 -8.57 2.95
C SER A 125 -4.14 -8.25 3.61
N ARG A 126 -3.45 -9.29 4.08
CA ARG A 126 -2.16 -9.15 4.73
C ARG A 126 -1.12 -9.97 4.01
N PHE A 127 0.08 -9.40 3.94
CA PHE A 127 1.23 -10.05 3.34
C PHE A 127 2.41 -10.03 4.30
N LYS A 128 3.29 -11.02 4.19
CA LYS A 128 4.53 -11.12 4.97
C LYS A 128 5.72 -11.37 4.07
N TRP A 129 6.88 -10.95 4.54
CA TRP A 129 8.20 -11.21 3.97
C TRP A 129 9.09 -11.69 5.10
N GLU A 130 9.51 -12.94 5.05
CA GLU A 130 10.41 -13.50 6.06
C GLU A 130 11.80 -12.88 5.95
N TYR A 131 12.33 -12.44 7.07
CA TYR A 131 13.63 -11.83 7.18
C TYR A 131 14.65 -12.83 7.74
N TYR A 132 15.68 -13.09 6.98
CA TYR A 132 16.81 -13.91 7.39
C TYR A 132 17.99 -13.00 7.66
N LYS A 133 18.34 -12.84 8.91
CA LYS A 133 19.50 -12.06 9.35
C LYS A 133 20.78 -12.74 8.88
N GLY A 134 21.63 -12.01 8.19
CA GLY A 134 22.93 -12.50 7.76
C GLY A 134 23.85 -12.81 8.94
N ILE A 135 24.72 -13.78 8.77
CA ILE A 135 25.74 -14.19 9.73
C ILE A 135 27.11 -13.96 9.10
N ASN A 136 27.99 -13.26 9.83
CA ASN A 136 29.40 -13.11 9.45
C ASN A 136 30.26 -13.48 10.66
N SER A 137 30.57 -14.75 10.78
CA SER A 137 31.41 -15.34 11.84
C SER A 137 32.86 -15.51 11.40
N GLY A 138 33.16 -15.29 10.12
CA GLY A 138 34.47 -15.55 9.51
C GLY A 138 34.68 -17.02 9.18
N THR A 139 33.63 -17.78 8.97
CA THR A 139 33.64 -19.20 8.60
C THR A 139 32.87 -19.44 7.31
N ASP A 140 32.93 -20.64 6.75
CA ASP A 140 32.19 -21.05 5.56
C ASP A 140 30.63 -21.06 5.77
N ALA A 141 30.15 -20.85 7.01
CA ALA A 141 28.75 -20.76 7.38
C ALA A 141 28.21 -19.30 7.30
N ASP A 142 29.04 -18.36 6.85
CA ASP A 142 28.61 -16.96 6.70
C ASP A 142 27.55 -16.83 5.61
N THR A 143 26.48 -16.08 5.93
CA THR A 143 25.35 -15.82 5.05
C THR A 143 25.06 -14.33 4.96
N THR A 144 24.53 -13.90 3.83
CA THR A 144 24.01 -12.52 3.68
C THR A 144 22.61 -12.42 4.28
N GLY A 145 22.25 -11.26 4.82
CA GLY A 145 20.88 -10.97 5.19
C GLY A 145 20.01 -10.75 3.94
N TYR A 146 18.82 -11.29 3.94
CA TYR A 146 17.88 -11.17 2.83
C TYR A 146 16.41 -11.27 3.29
N LEU A 147 15.52 -10.83 2.43
CA LEU A 147 14.08 -11.05 2.57
C LEU A 147 13.61 -12.11 1.58
N ASN A 148 12.71 -12.99 2.01
CA ASN A 148 12.02 -13.92 1.11
C ASN A 148 10.97 -13.18 0.27
N GLY A 149 10.45 -13.89 -0.76
CA GLY A 149 9.34 -13.39 -1.55
C GLY A 149 8.08 -13.19 -0.72
N ARG A 150 7.16 -12.37 -1.25
CA ARG A 150 5.88 -12.07 -0.61
C ARG A 150 5.03 -13.34 -0.42
N GLU A 151 4.48 -13.50 0.77
CA GLU A 151 3.54 -14.56 1.12
C GLU A 151 2.26 -13.95 1.71
N SER A 152 1.10 -14.53 1.38
CA SER A 152 -0.15 -14.13 2.01
C SER A 152 -0.20 -14.61 3.47
N LEU A 153 -0.51 -13.70 4.38
CA LEU A 153 -0.75 -14.02 5.80
C LEU A 153 -2.24 -14.29 5.99
N THR A 154 -2.61 -15.56 6.06
CA THR A 154 -3.99 -15.97 6.39
C THR A 154 -4.30 -15.62 7.85
N ASN A 155 -5.44 -14.97 8.09
CA ASN A 155 -5.93 -14.77 9.45
C ASN A 155 -6.31 -16.14 10.05
N GLU A 156 -5.51 -16.62 10.99
CA GLU A 156 -5.95 -17.68 11.91
C GLU A 156 -6.73 -17.10 13.09
#